data_200edd1a6ff3c077c55949c798284e4c
#
_entry.id   200edd1a6ff3c077c55949c798284e4c
#
_cell.length_a   1.000
_cell.length_b   1.000
_cell.length_c   1.000
_cell.angle_alpha   90.00
_cell.angle_beta   90.00
_cell.angle_gamma   90.00
#
_symmetry.space_group_name_H-M   'P 1'
#
loop_
_entity.id
_entity.type
_entity.pdbx_description
1 polymer ?
#
loop_
_entity_poly.entity_id
_entity_poly.type
_entity_poly.pdbx_seq_one_letter_code
_entity_poly.pdbx_strand_id
1 'polypeptide(L)'
;MGHMVMNFSANFLGLDNAATPFALKAMESLQDLNTDKDRASNSQIMFLCLHQSGLQLIPVSVIALRASMKASNPTDVFIPIVIATFAATLASMLIVSVKQRINIFQPVILAWLGGISLLMASLVVYLRTLSSDGVQTFSKALGNGLILLVFLLIILGALYKKINIFDAFVQGAKGGFEVAVRIIPYLVGMLVAISLLRTSGAFDAVIDGLRWIFTKMGVDTRFVEGLPTALIKPLSAAGARGMMVSTMAVDPNSFASRLAGILQGSSDTTFYIIAVYFGAVSVRNTRYSIGAMLLTDLVSIVVSIFLCYLFFG
;
A
#
# COMPACT_ATOMS: atom_id res chain seq x y z
N MET A 1 20.39 -7.58 8.50
CA MET A 1 19.13 -8.32 8.78
C MET A 1 18.17 -7.53 9.68
N GLY A 2 18.56 -7.08 10.88
CA GLY A 2 17.64 -6.41 11.81
C GLY A 2 16.87 -5.23 11.21
N HIS A 3 17.53 -4.34 10.48
CA HIS A 3 16.87 -3.18 9.85
C HIS A 3 15.83 -3.56 8.80
N MET A 4 16.03 -4.65 8.04
CA MET A 4 15.02 -5.17 7.10
C MET A 4 13.78 -5.68 7.85
N VAL A 5 13.97 -6.46 8.94
CA VAL A 5 12.87 -6.94 9.76
C VAL A 5 12.09 -5.77 10.35
N MET A 6 12.77 -4.75 10.88
CA MET A 6 12.11 -3.55 11.41
C MET A 6 11.33 -2.80 10.34
N ASN A 7 11.87 -2.69 9.12
CA ASN A 7 11.20 -2.06 7.99
C ASN A 7 9.92 -2.83 7.59
N PHE A 8 10.03 -4.16 7.40
CA PHE A 8 8.86 -4.98 7.08
C PHE A 8 7.82 -4.98 8.20
N SER A 9 8.26 -4.97 9.47
CA SER A 9 7.33 -4.86 10.60
C SER A 9 6.58 -3.52 10.61
N ALA A 10 7.27 -2.42 10.30
CA ALA A 10 6.64 -1.11 10.20
C ALA A 10 5.63 -1.03 9.05
N ASN A 11 5.96 -1.58 7.87
CA ASN A 11 5.04 -1.69 6.74
C ASN A 11 3.83 -2.58 7.10
N PHE A 12 4.09 -3.74 7.70
CA PHE A 12 3.03 -4.68 8.10
C PHE A 12 2.02 -4.06 9.08
N LEU A 13 2.49 -3.19 9.98
CA LEU A 13 1.64 -2.45 10.91
C LEU A 13 1.03 -1.18 10.30
N GLY A 14 1.32 -0.87 9.04
CA GLY A 14 0.78 0.31 8.35
C GLY A 14 1.28 1.64 8.92
N LEU A 15 2.54 1.68 9.38
CA LEU A 15 3.14 2.87 10.00
C LEU A 15 3.67 3.88 8.98
N ASP A 16 3.36 3.72 7.70
CA ASP A 16 3.73 4.63 6.59
C ASP A 16 5.21 5.10 6.67
N ASN A 17 5.42 6.41 6.83
CA ASN A 17 6.75 7.01 6.84
C ASN A 17 7.69 6.54 7.97
N ALA A 18 7.20 5.87 9.02
CA ALA A 18 8.05 5.31 10.06
C ALA A 18 8.90 4.12 9.56
N ALA A 19 8.55 3.52 8.44
CA ALA A 19 9.34 2.48 7.78
C ALA A 19 10.61 3.04 7.11
N THR A 20 10.61 4.31 6.67
CA THR A 20 11.68 4.93 5.88
C THR A 20 13.05 4.90 6.55
N PRO A 21 13.24 5.30 7.82
CA PRO A 21 14.55 5.25 8.47
C PRO A 21 15.15 3.84 8.53
N PHE A 22 14.32 2.83 8.73
CA PHE A 22 14.75 1.43 8.76
C PHE A 22 15.15 0.93 7.36
N ALA A 23 14.42 1.35 6.33
CA ALA A 23 14.77 1.02 4.94
C ALA A 23 16.11 1.66 4.52
N LEU A 24 16.35 2.91 4.88
CA LEU A 24 17.62 3.59 4.64
C LEU A 24 18.79 2.82 5.26
N LYS A 25 18.69 2.47 6.55
CA LYS A 25 19.72 1.67 7.25
C LYS A 25 19.88 0.26 6.68
N ALA A 26 18.79 -0.34 6.19
CA ALA A 26 18.85 -1.62 5.50
C ALA A 26 19.62 -1.51 4.18
N MET A 27 19.35 -0.44 3.41
CA MET A 27 20.06 -0.17 2.15
C MET A 27 21.53 0.13 2.37
N GLU A 28 21.90 0.90 3.40
CA GLU A 28 23.31 1.10 3.80
C GLU A 28 24.00 -0.23 4.09
N SER A 29 23.39 -1.08 4.94
CA SER A 29 23.94 -2.40 5.27
C SER A 29 24.08 -3.32 4.04
N LEU A 30 23.15 -3.23 3.09
CA LEU A 30 23.22 -3.97 1.82
C LEU A 30 24.28 -3.41 0.88
N GLN A 31 24.49 -2.08 0.90
CA GLN A 31 25.50 -1.42 0.10
C GLN A 31 26.92 -1.74 0.60
N ASP A 32 27.12 -1.93 1.91
CA ASP A 32 28.40 -2.36 2.46
C ASP A 32 28.82 -3.73 1.90
N LEU A 33 27.85 -4.61 1.68
CA LEU A 33 28.06 -5.95 1.11
C LEU A 33 28.10 -5.96 -0.43
N ASN A 34 27.73 -4.86 -1.08
CA ASN A 34 27.67 -4.77 -2.53
C ASN A 34 29.09 -4.59 -3.12
N THR A 35 29.47 -5.45 -4.02
CA THR A 35 30.79 -5.40 -4.68
C THR A 35 30.90 -4.32 -5.75
N ASP A 36 29.77 -3.99 -6.41
CA ASP A 36 29.67 -2.92 -7.42
C ASP A 36 28.84 -1.77 -6.83
N LYS A 37 29.53 -0.74 -6.35
CA LYS A 37 28.87 0.37 -5.62
C LYS A 37 27.96 1.22 -6.47
N ASP A 38 28.20 1.32 -7.76
CA ASP A 38 27.36 2.11 -8.69
C ASP A 38 26.13 1.35 -9.18
N ARG A 39 26.10 0.03 -9.01
CA ARG A 39 25.06 -0.84 -9.55
C ARG A 39 24.29 -1.55 -8.46
N ALA A 40 22.95 -1.57 -8.58
CA ALA A 40 22.09 -2.25 -7.62
C ALA A 40 22.40 -3.76 -7.52
N SER A 41 22.59 -4.27 -6.30
CA SER A 41 22.74 -5.70 -6.04
C SER A 41 21.39 -6.42 -6.10
N ASN A 42 21.41 -7.73 -6.27
CA ASN A 42 20.20 -8.55 -6.26
C ASN A 42 19.43 -8.43 -4.94
N SER A 43 20.13 -8.38 -3.81
CA SER A 43 19.53 -8.24 -2.48
C SER A 43 18.86 -6.88 -2.30
N GLN A 44 19.46 -5.80 -2.79
CA GLN A 44 18.86 -4.45 -2.76
C GLN A 44 17.59 -4.40 -3.60
N ILE A 45 17.59 -4.96 -4.81
CA ILE A 45 16.43 -4.99 -5.68
C ILE A 45 15.30 -5.80 -5.03
N MET A 46 15.58 -7.01 -4.53
CA MET A 46 14.57 -7.83 -3.85
C MET A 46 14.00 -7.09 -2.63
N PHE A 47 14.84 -6.51 -1.79
CA PHE A 47 14.41 -5.77 -0.61
C PHE A 47 13.47 -4.61 -0.97
N LEU A 48 13.85 -3.78 -1.96
CA LEU A 48 13.04 -2.63 -2.35
C LEU A 48 11.74 -3.01 -3.07
N CYS A 49 11.75 -4.06 -3.89
CA CYS A 49 10.53 -4.56 -4.52
C CYS A 49 9.54 -5.11 -3.49
N LEU A 50 10.02 -5.82 -2.46
CA LEU A 50 9.18 -6.27 -1.35
C LEU A 50 8.71 -5.10 -0.46
N HIS A 51 9.56 -4.10 -0.24
CA HIS A 51 9.16 -2.88 0.47
C HIS A 51 8.06 -2.12 -0.28
N GLN A 52 8.20 -1.96 -1.60
CA GLN A 52 7.23 -1.28 -2.47
C GLN A 52 5.87 -2.00 -2.50
N SER A 53 5.86 -3.34 -2.54
CA SER A 53 4.62 -4.11 -2.50
C SER A 53 3.85 -3.98 -1.17
N GLY A 54 4.54 -3.55 -0.12
CA GLY A 54 4.00 -3.01 1.11
C GLY A 54 2.94 -3.87 1.80
N LEU A 55 3.23 -5.16 2.06
CA LEU A 55 2.29 -6.02 2.78
C LEU A 55 1.83 -5.36 4.08
N GLN A 56 0.57 -4.97 4.14
CA GLN A 56 -0.04 -4.32 5.30
C GLN A 56 -1.08 -5.22 5.95
N LEU A 57 -1.02 -5.31 7.29
CA LEU A 57 -2.10 -5.92 8.07
C LEU A 57 -3.18 -4.89 8.39
N ILE A 58 -2.80 -3.65 8.70
CA ILE A 58 -3.74 -2.59 9.07
C ILE A 58 -3.47 -1.34 8.22
N PRO A 59 -4.32 -1.01 7.25
CA PRO A 59 -4.18 0.21 6.42
C PRO A 59 -4.69 1.44 7.18
N VAL A 60 -3.98 1.82 8.26
CA VAL A 60 -4.39 2.87 9.20
C VAL A 60 -4.65 4.19 8.50
N SER A 61 -3.78 4.61 7.59
CA SER A 61 -3.88 5.91 6.91
C SER A 61 -5.12 6.01 6.01
N VAL A 62 -5.45 4.94 5.29
CA VAL A 62 -6.64 4.90 4.42
C VAL A 62 -7.91 4.91 5.28
N ILE A 63 -7.96 4.10 6.34
CA ILE A 63 -9.11 4.05 7.25
C ILE A 63 -9.33 5.41 7.92
N ALA A 64 -8.27 6.06 8.41
CA ALA A 64 -8.34 7.38 9.04
C ALA A 64 -8.86 8.45 8.06
N LEU A 65 -8.38 8.45 6.81
CA LEU A 65 -8.87 9.36 5.77
C LEU A 65 -10.35 9.11 5.44
N ARG A 66 -10.77 7.86 5.27
CA ARG A 66 -12.18 7.52 5.06
C ARG A 66 -13.07 7.97 6.22
N ALA A 67 -12.58 7.81 7.46
CA ALA A 67 -13.29 8.30 8.64
C ALA A 67 -13.40 9.84 8.65
N SER A 68 -12.34 10.57 8.31
CA SER A 68 -12.35 12.03 8.21
C SER A 68 -13.29 12.55 7.11
N MET A 69 -13.44 11.79 6.02
CA MET A 69 -14.36 12.07 4.92
C MET A 69 -15.80 11.58 5.20
N LYS A 70 -16.08 11.15 6.44
CA LYS A 70 -17.41 10.71 6.89
C LYS A 70 -17.99 9.52 6.11
N ALA A 71 -17.12 8.59 5.67
CA ALA A 71 -17.59 7.33 5.11
C ALA A 71 -18.44 6.57 6.15
N SER A 72 -19.55 5.98 5.71
CA SER A 72 -20.47 5.24 6.60
C SER A 72 -19.81 4.04 7.28
N ASN A 73 -18.88 3.40 6.60
CA ASN A 73 -18.04 2.32 7.12
C ASN A 73 -16.58 2.54 6.67
N PRO A 74 -15.75 3.25 7.46
CA PRO A 74 -14.37 3.54 7.08
C PRO A 74 -13.50 2.29 6.89
N THR A 75 -13.85 1.18 7.54
CA THR A 75 -13.08 -0.08 7.55
C THR A 75 -13.57 -1.09 6.51
N ASP A 76 -14.55 -0.78 5.66
CA ASP A 76 -15.06 -1.72 4.65
C ASP A 76 -14.00 -2.12 3.61
N VAL A 77 -13.03 -1.24 3.32
CA VAL A 77 -11.89 -1.48 2.43
C VAL A 77 -10.74 -2.26 3.06
N PHE A 78 -10.84 -2.59 4.36
CA PHE A 78 -9.76 -3.24 5.11
C PHE A 78 -9.32 -4.57 4.48
N ILE A 79 -10.24 -5.52 4.33
CA ILE A 79 -9.94 -6.84 3.77
C ILE A 79 -9.46 -6.75 2.30
N PRO A 80 -10.12 -5.99 1.41
CA PRO A 80 -9.61 -5.77 0.06
C PRO A 80 -8.16 -5.28 0.02
N ILE A 81 -7.77 -4.33 0.89
CA ILE A 81 -6.39 -3.83 0.94
C ILE A 81 -5.42 -4.92 1.40
N VAL A 82 -5.75 -5.67 2.44
CA VAL A 82 -4.89 -6.77 2.93
C VAL A 82 -4.66 -7.80 1.83
N ILE A 83 -5.70 -8.21 1.11
CA ILE A 83 -5.59 -9.17 0.01
C ILE A 83 -4.80 -8.57 -1.17
N ALA A 84 -5.03 -7.30 -1.52
CA ALA A 84 -4.33 -6.63 -2.60
C ALA A 84 -2.83 -6.48 -2.33
N THR A 85 -2.44 -6.08 -1.11
CA THR A 85 -1.03 -5.98 -0.69
C THR A 85 -0.35 -7.33 -0.66
N PHE A 86 -1.05 -8.37 -0.23
CA PHE A 86 -0.55 -9.74 -0.27
C PHE A 86 -0.30 -10.21 -1.71
N ALA A 87 -1.26 -9.98 -2.62
CA ALA A 87 -1.11 -10.33 -4.03
C ALA A 87 0.04 -9.56 -4.70
N ALA A 88 0.18 -8.26 -4.38
CA ALA A 88 1.30 -7.43 -4.83
C ALA A 88 2.65 -7.98 -4.33
N THR A 89 2.72 -8.40 -3.06
CA THR A 89 3.93 -8.97 -2.47
C THR A 89 4.31 -10.30 -3.12
N LEU A 90 3.34 -11.18 -3.38
CA LEU A 90 3.55 -12.41 -4.13
C LEU A 90 4.06 -12.13 -5.53
N ALA A 91 3.40 -11.21 -6.26
CA ALA A 91 3.81 -10.82 -7.60
C ALA A 91 5.24 -10.26 -7.62
N SER A 92 5.55 -9.34 -6.71
CA SER A 92 6.89 -8.75 -6.56
C SER A 92 7.94 -9.83 -6.34
N MET A 93 7.68 -10.74 -5.41
CA MET A 93 8.61 -11.84 -5.12
C MET A 93 8.79 -12.77 -6.32
N LEU A 94 7.71 -13.13 -7.02
CA LEU A 94 7.79 -13.98 -8.21
C LEU A 94 8.56 -13.30 -9.35
N ILE A 95 8.23 -12.03 -9.67
CA ILE A 95 8.88 -11.25 -10.73
C ILE A 95 10.41 -11.17 -10.47
N VAL A 96 10.80 -10.82 -9.25
CA VAL A 96 12.21 -10.67 -8.90
C VAL A 96 12.90 -12.03 -8.85
N SER A 97 12.25 -13.08 -8.32
CA SER A 97 12.81 -14.44 -8.25
C SER A 97 13.09 -15.00 -9.64
N VAL A 98 12.17 -14.80 -10.60
CA VAL A 98 12.39 -15.19 -12.00
C VAL A 98 13.59 -14.45 -12.59
N LYS A 99 13.70 -13.14 -12.39
CA LYS A 99 14.83 -12.33 -12.88
C LYS A 99 16.17 -12.70 -12.24
N GLN A 100 16.15 -13.09 -10.96
CA GLN A 100 17.35 -13.48 -10.20
C GLN A 100 17.64 -14.99 -10.29
N ARG A 101 16.80 -15.77 -10.94
CA ARG A 101 16.88 -17.24 -11.01
C ARG A 101 16.90 -17.88 -9.63
N ILE A 102 16.14 -17.33 -8.68
CA ILE A 102 15.99 -17.92 -7.35
C ILE A 102 15.06 -19.12 -7.45
N ASN A 103 15.48 -20.24 -6.89
CA ASN A 103 14.62 -21.41 -6.80
C ASN A 103 13.55 -21.19 -5.72
N ILE A 104 12.34 -20.82 -6.15
CA ILE A 104 11.17 -20.62 -5.28
C ILE A 104 10.57 -21.96 -4.78
N PHE A 105 10.96 -23.09 -5.38
CA PHE A 105 10.49 -24.41 -4.99
C PHE A 105 11.22 -25.00 -3.77
N GLN A 106 12.03 -24.20 -3.08
CA GLN A 106 12.62 -24.61 -1.82
C GLN A 106 11.49 -24.88 -0.80
N PRO A 107 11.54 -26.01 -0.02
CA PRO A 107 10.47 -26.41 0.87
C PRO A 107 10.05 -25.32 1.88
N VAL A 108 11.01 -24.58 2.40
CA VAL A 108 10.77 -23.50 3.37
C VAL A 108 9.98 -22.35 2.70
N ILE A 109 10.37 -21.95 1.48
CA ILE A 109 9.70 -20.87 0.73
C ILE A 109 8.27 -21.34 0.38
N LEU A 110 8.13 -22.56 -0.14
CA LEU A 110 6.83 -23.12 -0.48
C LEU A 110 5.91 -23.27 0.73
N ALA A 111 6.44 -23.68 1.89
CA ALA A 111 5.63 -23.82 3.11
C ALA A 111 5.09 -22.46 3.57
N TRP A 112 5.93 -21.42 3.59
CA TRP A 112 5.49 -20.08 3.97
C TRP A 112 4.53 -19.45 2.95
N LEU A 113 4.90 -19.46 1.66
CA LEU A 113 4.06 -18.91 0.62
C LEU A 113 2.76 -19.68 0.44
N GLY A 114 2.84 -21.01 0.42
CA GLY A 114 1.68 -21.87 0.32
C GLY A 114 0.75 -21.70 1.51
N GLY A 115 1.30 -21.66 2.74
CA GLY A 115 0.52 -21.45 3.96
C GLY A 115 -0.22 -20.12 3.98
N ILE A 116 0.48 -19.00 3.67
CA ILE A 116 -0.17 -17.68 3.64
C ILE A 116 -1.15 -17.59 2.45
N SER A 117 -0.78 -18.12 1.28
CA SER A 117 -1.69 -18.14 0.12
C SER A 117 -2.95 -18.96 0.38
N LEU A 118 -2.82 -20.11 1.06
CA LEU A 118 -3.96 -20.93 1.46
C LEU A 118 -4.87 -20.19 2.45
N LEU A 119 -4.27 -19.48 3.41
CA LEU A 119 -5.03 -18.66 4.37
C LEU A 119 -5.79 -17.53 3.64
N MET A 120 -5.15 -16.83 2.71
CA MET A 120 -5.81 -15.79 1.92
C MET A 120 -6.89 -16.36 0.99
N ALA A 121 -6.61 -17.49 0.33
CA ALA A 121 -7.59 -18.18 -0.50
C ALA A 121 -8.81 -18.65 0.32
N SER A 122 -8.59 -19.24 1.50
CA SER A 122 -9.67 -19.65 2.40
C SER A 122 -10.50 -18.46 2.88
N LEU A 123 -9.86 -17.32 3.16
CA LEU A 123 -10.55 -16.07 3.50
C LEU A 123 -11.44 -15.61 2.34
N VAL A 124 -10.92 -15.57 1.10
CA VAL A 124 -11.70 -15.18 -0.09
C VAL A 124 -12.87 -16.15 -0.31
N VAL A 125 -12.63 -17.46 -0.21
CA VAL A 125 -13.71 -18.46 -0.34
C VAL A 125 -14.77 -18.27 0.74
N TYR A 126 -14.37 -18.07 1.99
CA TYR A 126 -15.30 -17.78 3.09
C TYR A 126 -16.14 -16.53 2.81
N LEU A 127 -15.51 -15.44 2.36
CA LEU A 127 -16.21 -14.19 2.05
C LEU A 127 -17.24 -14.36 0.92
N ARG A 128 -16.95 -15.23 -0.07
CA ARG A 128 -17.93 -15.55 -1.12
C ARG A 128 -19.17 -16.30 -0.62
N THR A 129 -19.12 -16.92 0.55
CA THR A 129 -20.28 -17.58 1.17
C THR A 129 -21.18 -16.63 1.92
N LEU A 130 -20.70 -15.39 2.18
CA LEU A 130 -21.46 -14.38 2.90
C LEU A 130 -22.28 -13.50 1.93
N SER A 131 -23.40 -12.99 2.44
CA SER A 131 -24.13 -11.90 1.76
C SER A 131 -23.31 -10.61 1.78
N SER A 132 -23.65 -9.63 0.93
CA SER A 132 -22.96 -8.32 0.91
C SER A 132 -22.93 -7.65 2.28
N ASP A 133 -24.03 -7.70 3.06
CA ASP A 133 -24.07 -7.18 4.42
C ASP A 133 -23.22 -8.01 5.39
N GLY A 134 -23.16 -9.33 5.20
CA GLY A 134 -22.30 -10.22 5.98
C GLY A 134 -20.82 -9.93 5.75
N VAL A 135 -20.40 -9.68 4.51
CA VAL A 135 -19.03 -9.28 4.16
C VAL A 135 -18.66 -7.95 4.82
N GLN A 136 -19.54 -6.95 4.78
CA GLN A 136 -19.29 -5.65 5.41
C GLN A 136 -19.20 -5.76 6.93
N THR A 137 -20.09 -6.54 7.55
CA THR A 137 -20.09 -6.77 9.01
C THR A 137 -18.81 -7.51 9.42
N PHE A 138 -18.42 -8.55 8.69
CA PHE A 138 -17.18 -9.30 8.95
C PHE A 138 -15.94 -8.41 8.78
N SER A 139 -15.85 -7.64 7.70
CA SER A 139 -14.76 -6.68 7.47
C SER A 139 -14.64 -5.67 8.60
N LYS A 140 -15.76 -5.10 9.03
CA LYS A 140 -15.81 -4.15 10.14
C LYS A 140 -15.38 -4.77 11.46
N ALA A 141 -15.88 -5.97 11.77
CA ALA A 141 -15.53 -6.68 13.00
C ALA A 141 -14.05 -7.06 13.02
N LEU A 142 -13.54 -7.60 11.91
CA LEU A 142 -12.13 -8.01 11.79
C LEU A 142 -11.20 -6.79 11.84
N GLY A 143 -11.49 -5.74 11.07
CA GLY A 143 -10.67 -4.53 11.03
C GLY A 143 -10.60 -3.83 12.38
N ASN A 144 -11.77 -3.55 12.99
CA ASN A 144 -11.82 -2.91 14.30
C ASN A 144 -11.22 -3.81 15.39
N GLY A 145 -11.48 -5.12 15.34
CA GLY A 145 -10.94 -6.09 16.29
C GLY A 145 -9.42 -6.17 16.24
N LEU A 146 -8.82 -6.18 15.05
CA LEU A 146 -7.35 -6.17 14.88
C LEU A 146 -6.73 -4.87 15.37
N ILE A 147 -7.34 -3.72 15.09
CA ILE A 147 -6.86 -2.44 15.60
C ILE A 147 -6.87 -2.44 17.13
N LEU A 148 -7.97 -2.85 17.75
CA LEU A 148 -8.07 -2.96 19.22
C LEU A 148 -7.07 -3.96 19.78
N LEU A 149 -6.87 -5.11 19.12
CA LEU A 149 -5.89 -6.11 19.53
C LEU A 149 -4.47 -5.55 19.54
N VAL A 150 -4.08 -4.80 18.49
CA VAL A 150 -2.75 -4.18 18.41
C VAL A 150 -2.58 -3.16 19.54
N PHE A 151 -3.57 -2.30 19.80
CA PHE A 151 -3.52 -1.38 20.94
C PHE A 151 -3.37 -2.13 22.27
N LEU A 152 -4.13 -3.20 22.48
CA LEU A 152 -4.06 -4.01 23.68
C LEU A 152 -2.66 -4.64 23.86
N LEU A 153 -2.10 -5.22 22.79
CA LEU A 153 -0.77 -5.82 22.80
C LEU A 153 0.33 -4.79 23.10
N ILE A 154 0.23 -3.56 22.56
CA ILE A 154 1.15 -2.47 22.86
C ILE A 154 1.07 -2.11 24.34
N ILE A 155 -0.14 -1.93 24.88
CA ILE A 155 -0.35 -1.60 26.31
C ILE A 155 0.19 -2.71 27.21
N LEU A 156 -0.14 -3.96 26.93
CA LEU A 156 0.35 -5.12 27.70
C LEU A 156 1.88 -5.25 27.62
N GLY A 157 2.47 -5.00 26.44
CA GLY A 157 3.92 -4.97 26.25
C GLY A 157 4.60 -3.85 27.07
N ALA A 158 4.00 -2.68 27.10
CA ALA A 158 4.48 -1.54 27.89
C ALA A 158 4.39 -1.84 29.41
N LEU A 159 3.29 -2.43 29.87
CA LEU A 159 3.13 -2.87 31.26
C LEU A 159 4.18 -3.91 31.63
N TYR A 160 4.39 -4.93 30.78
CA TYR A 160 5.41 -5.94 30.98
C TYR A 160 6.81 -5.38 31.10
N LYS A 161 7.12 -4.37 30.28
CA LYS A 161 8.42 -3.65 30.27
C LYS A 161 8.50 -2.54 31.32
N LYS A 162 7.44 -2.31 32.11
CA LYS A 162 7.34 -1.24 33.12
C LYS A 162 7.59 0.15 32.52
N ILE A 163 7.14 0.38 31.29
CA ILE A 163 7.23 1.68 30.62
C ILE A 163 6.04 2.53 31.05
N ASN A 164 6.25 3.83 31.31
CA ASN A 164 5.16 4.76 31.52
C ASN A 164 4.40 4.95 30.18
N ILE A 165 3.21 4.34 30.11
CA ILE A 165 2.39 4.28 28.89
C ILE A 165 1.99 5.69 28.46
N PHE A 166 1.59 6.55 29.41
CA PHE A 166 1.15 7.90 29.11
C PHE A 166 2.26 8.76 28.51
N ASP A 167 3.44 8.75 29.13
CA ASP A 167 4.60 9.53 28.64
C ASP A 167 5.06 9.02 27.26
N ALA A 168 5.13 7.71 27.09
CA ALA A 168 5.48 7.09 25.80
C ALA A 168 4.46 7.45 24.70
N PHE A 169 3.17 7.43 25.02
CA PHE A 169 2.11 7.85 24.10
C PHE A 169 2.23 9.34 23.74
N VAL A 170 2.40 10.21 24.72
CA VAL A 170 2.54 11.66 24.49
C VAL A 170 3.77 11.97 23.64
N GLN A 171 4.89 11.30 23.89
CA GLN A 171 6.11 11.46 23.09
C GLN A 171 5.91 11.00 21.64
N GLY A 172 5.27 9.86 21.44
CA GLY A 172 4.89 9.35 20.12
C GLY A 172 3.91 10.28 19.39
N ALA A 173 2.90 10.80 20.11
CA ALA A 173 1.92 11.72 19.57
C ALA A 173 2.54 13.05 19.10
N LYS A 174 3.51 13.60 19.85
CA LYS A 174 4.28 14.80 19.43
C LYS A 174 5.00 14.55 18.10
N GLY A 175 5.70 13.42 17.97
CA GLY A 175 6.35 13.04 16.70
C GLY A 175 5.35 12.88 15.55
N GLY A 176 4.20 12.27 15.81
CA GLY A 176 3.13 12.14 14.83
C GLY A 176 2.56 13.50 14.38
N PHE A 177 2.40 14.45 15.32
CA PHE A 177 1.96 15.80 15.01
C PHE A 177 2.97 16.56 14.14
N GLU A 178 4.28 16.46 14.45
CA GLU A 178 5.33 17.05 13.63
C GLU A 178 5.30 16.54 12.17
N VAL A 179 5.11 15.23 12.01
CA VAL A 179 4.96 14.61 10.69
C VAL A 179 3.70 15.15 9.98
N ALA A 180 2.57 15.25 10.68
CA ALA A 180 1.32 15.78 10.13
C ALA A 180 1.50 17.23 9.63
N VAL A 181 2.08 18.11 10.45
CA VAL A 181 2.35 19.51 10.08
C VAL A 181 3.29 19.59 8.86
N ARG A 182 4.31 18.75 8.79
CA ARG A 182 5.24 18.70 7.66
C ARG A 182 4.56 18.27 6.35
N ILE A 183 3.56 17.39 6.41
CA ILE A 183 2.85 16.87 5.24
C ILE A 183 1.80 17.85 4.70
N ILE A 184 1.18 18.67 5.55
CA ILE A 184 0.09 19.59 5.17
C ILE A 184 0.43 20.45 3.95
N PRO A 185 1.59 21.17 3.85
CA PRO A 185 1.89 21.99 2.68
C PRO A 185 1.94 21.20 1.38
N TYR A 186 2.48 19.97 1.43
CA TYR A 186 2.54 19.10 0.26
C TYR A 186 1.14 18.63 -0.15
N LEU A 187 0.28 18.29 0.80
CA LEU A 187 -1.11 17.92 0.52
C LEU A 187 -1.87 19.10 -0.09
N VAL A 188 -1.75 20.30 0.45
CA VAL A 188 -2.39 21.50 -0.08
C VAL A 188 -1.89 21.78 -1.51
N GLY A 189 -0.57 21.78 -1.73
CA GLY A 189 0.02 21.97 -3.06
C GLY A 189 -0.48 20.93 -4.07
N MET A 190 -0.56 19.66 -3.67
CA MET A 190 -1.08 18.60 -4.53
C MET A 190 -2.57 18.72 -4.80
N LEU A 191 -3.38 19.11 -3.82
CA LEU A 191 -4.82 19.35 -4.03
C LEU A 191 -5.06 20.51 -4.98
N VAL A 192 -4.27 21.59 -4.88
CA VAL A 192 -4.32 22.72 -5.84
C VAL A 192 -3.93 22.25 -7.24
N ALA A 193 -2.83 21.50 -7.38
CA ALA A 193 -2.38 20.97 -8.68
C ALA A 193 -3.44 20.04 -9.31
N ILE A 194 -4.06 19.16 -8.50
CA ILE A 194 -5.15 18.28 -8.94
C ILE A 194 -6.37 19.10 -9.37
N SER A 195 -6.73 20.13 -8.61
CA SER A 195 -7.84 21.03 -8.94
C SER A 195 -7.59 21.71 -10.29
N LEU A 196 -6.40 22.24 -10.53
CA LEU A 196 -6.00 22.84 -11.80
C LEU A 196 -6.05 21.82 -12.96
N LEU A 197 -5.55 20.60 -12.73
CA LEU A 197 -5.57 19.53 -13.73
C LEU A 197 -6.99 19.11 -14.08
N ARG A 198 -7.91 19.05 -13.13
CA ARG A 198 -9.34 18.80 -13.38
C ARG A 198 -10.01 19.96 -14.12
N THR A 199 -9.78 21.19 -13.66
CA THR A 199 -10.37 22.39 -14.28
C THR A 199 -9.87 22.61 -15.71
N SER A 200 -8.65 22.18 -16.05
CA SER A 200 -8.12 22.24 -17.41
C SER A 200 -8.80 21.25 -18.38
N GLY A 201 -9.58 20.30 -17.90
CA GLY A 201 -10.18 19.24 -18.71
C GLY A 201 -9.19 18.15 -19.19
N ALA A 202 -7.88 18.33 -18.98
CA ALA A 202 -6.88 17.36 -19.42
C ALA A 202 -7.03 16.01 -18.73
N PHE A 203 -7.40 16.05 -17.45
CA PHE A 203 -7.63 14.87 -16.67
C PHE A 203 -8.88 14.10 -17.13
N ASP A 204 -9.97 14.83 -17.37
CA ASP A 204 -11.23 14.25 -17.84
C ASP A 204 -11.04 13.61 -19.24
N ALA A 205 -10.24 14.24 -20.12
CA ALA A 205 -9.90 13.66 -21.41
C ALA A 205 -9.19 12.30 -21.29
N VAL A 206 -8.27 12.13 -20.32
CA VAL A 206 -7.61 10.83 -20.05
C VAL A 206 -8.62 9.79 -19.54
N ILE A 207 -9.46 10.16 -18.59
CA ILE A 207 -10.49 9.29 -18.02
C ILE A 207 -11.52 8.89 -19.07
N ASP A 208 -11.97 9.82 -19.89
CA ASP A 208 -12.93 9.56 -20.96
C ASP A 208 -12.31 8.69 -22.06
N GLY A 209 -11.03 8.88 -22.38
CA GLY A 209 -10.27 8.00 -23.27
C GLY A 209 -10.21 6.56 -22.73
N LEU A 210 -9.89 6.38 -21.46
CA LEU A 210 -9.89 5.07 -20.83
C LEU A 210 -11.30 4.47 -20.80
N ARG A 211 -12.32 5.26 -20.45
CA ARG A 211 -13.72 4.83 -20.46
C ARG A 211 -14.14 4.37 -21.85
N TRP A 212 -13.78 5.13 -22.90
CA TRP A 212 -14.08 4.75 -24.27
C TRP A 212 -13.43 3.41 -24.66
N ILE A 213 -12.15 3.20 -24.32
CA ILE A 213 -11.43 1.94 -24.60
C ILE A 213 -12.14 0.76 -23.93
N PHE A 214 -12.42 0.84 -22.63
CA PHE A 214 -13.04 -0.26 -21.89
C PHE A 214 -14.49 -0.50 -22.30
N THR A 215 -15.24 0.55 -22.64
CA THR A 215 -16.60 0.41 -23.20
C THR A 215 -16.57 -0.34 -24.55
N LYS A 216 -15.59 -0.04 -25.42
CA LYS A 216 -15.41 -0.78 -26.68
C LYS A 216 -15.05 -2.25 -26.49
N MET A 217 -14.39 -2.57 -25.39
CA MET A 217 -14.09 -3.96 -24.99
C MET A 217 -15.27 -4.67 -24.31
N GLY A 218 -16.41 -4.00 -24.11
CA GLY A 218 -17.58 -4.56 -23.42
C GLY A 218 -17.39 -4.75 -21.92
N VAL A 219 -16.43 -4.05 -21.30
CA VAL A 219 -16.12 -4.15 -19.86
C VAL A 219 -16.89 -3.07 -19.10
N ASP A 220 -17.36 -3.41 -17.89
CA ASP A 220 -17.94 -2.42 -16.97
C ASP A 220 -16.92 -1.34 -16.64
N THR A 221 -17.31 -0.07 -16.76
CA THR A 221 -16.42 1.08 -16.65
C THR A 221 -16.49 1.81 -15.31
N ARG A 222 -17.26 1.33 -14.33
CA ARG A 222 -17.36 1.93 -12.99
C ARG A 222 -16.01 2.12 -12.29
N PHE A 223 -15.05 1.22 -12.56
CA PHE A 223 -13.71 1.30 -11.97
C PHE A 223 -12.87 2.47 -12.52
N VAL A 224 -13.17 2.97 -13.71
CA VAL A 224 -12.38 4.02 -14.38
C VAL A 224 -12.32 5.29 -13.54
N GLU A 225 -13.39 5.62 -12.82
CA GLU A 225 -13.44 6.79 -11.93
C GLU A 225 -12.52 6.69 -10.70
N GLY A 226 -12.13 5.48 -10.30
CA GLY A 226 -11.16 5.25 -9.22
C GLY A 226 -9.70 5.20 -9.70
N LEU A 227 -9.44 5.00 -11.01
CA LEU A 227 -8.10 4.87 -11.58
C LEU A 227 -7.18 6.09 -11.41
N PRO A 228 -7.65 7.32 -11.26
CA PRO A 228 -6.80 8.48 -11.02
C PRO A 228 -5.78 8.26 -9.91
N THR A 229 -6.20 7.63 -8.81
CA THR A 229 -5.32 7.29 -7.70
C THR A 229 -4.18 6.35 -8.15
N ALA A 230 -4.50 5.33 -8.95
CA ALA A 230 -3.52 4.37 -9.45
C ALA A 230 -2.51 4.99 -10.43
N LEU A 231 -2.98 5.90 -11.30
CA LEU A 231 -2.12 6.56 -12.31
C LEU A 231 -1.08 7.48 -11.68
N ILE A 232 -1.45 8.18 -10.62
CA ILE A 232 -0.55 9.12 -9.92
C ILE A 232 0.36 8.40 -8.91
N LYS A 233 -0.05 7.27 -8.38
CA LYS A 233 0.62 6.60 -7.28
C LYS A 233 2.08 6.22 -7.54
N PRO A 234 2.49 5.69 -8.70
CA PRO A 234 3.90 5.39 -8.96
C PRO A 234 4.79 6.64 -8.89
N LEU A 235 4.22 7.82 -9.20
CA LEU A 235 4.92 9.10 -9.25
C LEU A 235 4.95 9.81 -7.89
N SER A 236 3.82 9.81 -7.16
CA SER A 236 3.66 10.61 -5.95
C SER A 236 2.64 10.01 -4.98
N ALA A 237 3.09 9.63 -3.78
CA ALA A 237 2.20 9.19 -2.70
C ALA A 237 1.23 10.27 -2.25
N ALA A 238 1.71 11.52 -2.12
CA ALA A 238 0.88 12.67 -1.75
C ALA A 238 -0.15 12.99 -2.85
N GLY A 239 0.26 12.89 -4.12
CA GLY A 239 -0.62 13.07 -5.27
C GLY A 239 -1.72 12.02 -5.33
N ALA A 240 -1.37 10.75 -5.18
CA ALA A 240 -2.35 9.66 -5.15
C ALA A 240 -3.34 9.80 -3.99
N ARG A 241 -2.85 10.20 -2.81
CA ARG A 241 -3.68 10.51 -1.64
C ARG A 241 -4.64 11.68 -1.92
N GLY A 242 -4.16 12.73 -2.58
CA GLY A 242 -4.99 13.85 -3.03
C GLY A 242 -6.07 13.42 -4.03
N MET A 243 -5.75 12.55 -4.99
CA MET A 243 -6.74 11.99 -5.93
C MET A 243 -7.80 11.15 -5.21
N MET A 244 -7.39 10.31 -4.26
CA MET A 244 -8.30 9.54 -3.41
C MET A 244 -9.26 10.46 -2.64
N VAL A 245 -8.74 11.50 -1.97
CA VAL A 245 -9.55 12.49 -1.23
C VAL A 245 -10.51 13.22 -2.17
N SER A 246 -10.05 13.64 -3.35
CA SER A 246 -10.89 14.30 -4.35
C SER A 246 -12.04 13.40 -4.83
N THR A 247 -11.79 12.10 -5.02
CA THR A 247 -12.83 11.14 -5.39
C THR A 247 -13.83 10.95 -4.23
N MET A 248 -13.34 10.85 -2.99
CA MET A 248 -14.17 10.72 -1.78
C MET A 248 -14.99 11.97 -1.47
N ALA A 249 -14.55 13.15 -1.89
CA ALA A 249 -15.27 14.41 -1.67
C ALA A 249 -16.62 14.45 -2.42
N VAL A 250 -16.77 13.68 -3.49
CA VAL A 250 -18.04 13.57 -4.23
C VAL A 250 -19.02 12.67 -3.48
N ASP A 251 -18.59 11.44 -3.18
CA ASP A 251 -19.33 10.48 -2.35
C ASP A 251 -18.35 9.48 -1.74
N PRO A 252 -18.07 9.53 -0.43
CA PRO A 252 -17.11 8.66 0.23
C PRO A 252 -17.53 7.17 0.23
N ASN A 253 -18.78 6.87 -0.06
CA ASN A 253 -19.33 5.52 -0.08
C ASN A 253 -19.48 4.95 -1.49
N SER A 254 -19.19 5.72 -2.53
CA SER A 254 -19.26 5.26 -3.92
C SER A 254 -18.26 4.13 -4.21
N PHE A 255 -18.54 3.36 -5.26
CA PHE A 255 -17.63 2.34 -5.78
C PHE A 255 -16.25 2.92 -6.11
N ALA A 256 -16.21 4.09 -6.77
CA ALA A 256 -14.99 4.78 -7.14
C ALA A 256 -14.15 5.18 -5.90
N SER A 257 -14.80 5.66 -4.84
CA SER A 257 -14.15 6.06 -3.59
C SER A 257 -13.56 4.86 -2.82
N ARG A 258 -14.27 3.74 -2.80
CA ARG A 258 -13.76 2.49 -2.23
C ARG A 258 -12.58 1.97 -3.03
N LEU A 259 -12.69 1.94 -4.37
CA LEU A 259 -11.60 1.55 -5.24
C LEU A 259 -10.37 2.44 -5.07
N ALA A 260 -10.54 3.76 -5.03
CA ALA A 260 -9.45 4.70 -4.79
C ALA A 260 -8.75 4.44 -3.43
N GLY A 261 -9.52 4.10 -2.39
CA GLY A 261 -8.99 3.68 -1.10
C GLY A 261 -8.18 2.38 -1.17
N ILE A 262 -8.69 1.35 -1.87
CA ILE A 262 -7.99 0.09 -2.06
C ILE A 262 -6.70 0.32 -2.86
N LEU A 263 -6.76 1.06 -3.95
CA LEU A 263 -5.61 1.41 -4.78
C LEU A 263 -4.56 2.21 -3.99
N GLN A 264 -4.98 3.14 -3.12
CA GLN A 264 -4.06 3.87 -2.26
C GLN A 264 -3.34 2.96 -1.27
N GLY A 265 -4.03 1.99 -0.69
CA GLY A 265 -3.48 1.05 0.29
C GLY A 265 -2.69 -0.12 -0.31
N SER A 266 -2.79 -0.38 -1.61
CA SER A 266 -2.36 -1.66 -2.20
C SER A 266 -0.87 -1.78 -2.55
N SER A 267 -0.10 -0.69 -2.58
CA SER A 267 1.36 -0.66 -2.77
C SER A 267 1.95 0.67 -2.30
N ASP A 268 3.26 0.86 -2.35
CA ASP A 268 3.93 2.13 -2.11
C ASP A 268 4.38 2.77 -3.44
N THR A 269 4.98 3.96 -3.39
CA THR A 269 5.29 4.82 -4.55
C THR A 269 6.59 4.40 -5.22
N THR A 270 6.52 3.83 -6.40
CA THR A 270 7.65 3.24 -7.13
C THR A 270 8.82 4.23 -7.31
N PHE A 271 8.58 5.39 -7.93
CA PHE A 271 9.68 6.31 -8.25
C PHE A 271 10.26 7.00 -7.01
N TYR A 272 9.45 7.21 -5.97
CA TYR A 272 9.95 7.71 -4.69
C TYR A 272 10.94 6.72 -4.05
N ILE A 273 10.57 5.44 -4.00
CA ILE A 273 11.42 4.36 -3.46
C ILE A 273 12.74 4.29 -4.21
N ILE A 274 12.69 4.31 -5.54
CA ILE A 274 13.90 4.28 -6.37
C ILE A 274 14.80 5.50 -6.06
N ALA A 275 14.24 6.70 -6.06
CA ALA A 275 15.01 7.93 -5.87
C ALA A 275 15.59 8.03 -4.46
N VAL A 276 14.81 7.74 -3.44
CA VAL A 276 15.23 7.92 -2.05
C VAL A 276 16.21 6.83 -1.61
N TYR A 277 15.90 5.56 -1.88
CA TYR A 277 16.70 4.47 -1.30
C TYR A 277 17.95 4.14 -2.10
N PHE A 278 17.89 4.15 -3.44
CA PHE A 278 19.11 4.03 -4.23
C PHE A 278 19.93 5.32 -4.20
N GLY A 279 19.29 6.49 -4.14
CA GLY A 279 19.97 7.77 -3.98
C GLY A 279 20.76 7.86 -2.68
N ALA A 280 20.22 7.40 -1.56
CA ALA A 280 20.89 7.41 -0.26
C ALA A 280 22.19 6.61 -0.23
N VAL A 281 22.30 5.56 -1.07
CA VAL A 281 23.51 4.71 -1.18
C VAL A 281 24.28 4.96 -2.47
N SER A 282 23.99 6.04 -3.20
CA SER A 282 24.67 6.47 -4.42
C SER A 282 24.68 5.45 -5.56
N VAL A 283 23.70 4.52 -5.58
CA VAL A 283 23.51 3.58 -6.68
C VAL A 283 22.90 4.30 -7.88
N ARG A 284 23.60 4.33 -9.01
CA ARG A 284 23.15 5.01 -10.24
C ARG A 284 22.41 4.07 -11.20
N ASN A 285 22.88 2.82 -11.31
CA ASN A 285 22.27 1.82 -12.17
C ASN A 285 21.33 0.92 -11.37
N THR A 286 20.04 1.22 -11.45
CA THR A 286 18.98 0.49 -10.73
C THR A 286 18.58 -0.84 -11.40
N ARG A 287 19.21 -1.18 -12.55
CA ARG A 287 18.94 -2.40 -13.32
C ARG A 287 17.45 -2.53 -13.68
N TYR A 288 16.86 -3.66 -13.41
CA TYR A 288 15.46 -3.99 -13.72
C TYR A 288 14.47 -3.60 -12.59
N SER A 289 14.91 -2.96 -11.51
CA SER A 289 14.06 -2.68 -10.34
C SER A 289 12.82 -1.86 -10.69
N ILE A 290 12.96 -0.80 -11.50
CA ILE A 290 11.83 0.04 -11.93
C ILE A 290 10.78 -0.80 -12.67
N GLY A 291 11.21 -1.61 -13.66
CA GLY A 291 10.29 -2.45 -14.42
C GLY A 291 9.61 -3.52 -13.54
N ALA A 292 10.34 -4.10 -12.58
CA ALA A 292 9.76 -5.07 -11.64
C ALA A 292 8.70 -4.42 -10.74
N MET A 293 8.98 -3.23 -10.20
CA MET A 293 8.04 -2.49 -9.36
C MET A 293 6.80 -2.05 -10.13
N LEU A 294 6.95 -1.53 -11.35
CA LEU A 294 5.81 -1.14 -12.19
C LEU A 294 4.93 -2.34 -12.60
N LEU A 295 5.52 -3.51 -12.83
CA LEU A 295 4.76 -4.74 -13.03
C LEU A 295 4.02 -5.17 -11.77
N THR A 296 4.62 -5.00 -10.61
CA THR A 296 3.96 -5.22 -9.32
C THR A 296 2.79 -4.26 -9.12
N ASP A 297 2.95 -2.97 -9.45
CA ASP A 297 1.87 -1.98 -9.43
C ASP A 297 0.73 -2.39 -10.35
N LEU A 298 1.02 -2.84 -11.56
CA LEU A 298 0.00 -3.30 -12.51
C LEU A 298 -0.81 -4.48 -11.94
N VAL A 299 -0.14 -5.49 -11.37
CA VAL A 299 -0.82 -6.62 -10.71
C VAL A 299 -1.68 -6.12 -9.55
N SER A 300 -1.14 -5.22 -8.72
CA SER A 300 -1.86 -4.61 -7.61
C SER A 300 -3.11 -3.87 -8.06
N ILE A 301 -3.05 -3.11 -9.15
CA ILE A 301 -4.19 -2.39 -9.74
C ILE A 301 -5.27 -3.37 -10.20
N VAL A 302 -4.89 -4.40 -10.98
CA VAL A 302 -5.84 -5.40 -11.50
C VAL A 302 -6.52 -6.15 -10.36
N VAL A 303 -5.76 -6.58 -9.35
CA VAL A 303 -6.31 -7.26 -8.17
C VAL A 303 -7.22 -6.34 -7.37
N SER A 304 -6.85 -5.07 -7.20
CA SER A 304 -7.67 -4.07 -6.49
C SER A 304 -9.02 -3.84 -7.17
N ILE A 305 -9.02 -3.74 -8.50
CA ILE A 305 -10.26 -3.62 -9.29
C ILE A 305 -11.12 -4.87 -9.10
N PHE A 306 -10.54 -6.06 -9.27
CA PHE A 306 -11.25 -7.32 -9.07
C PHE A 306 -11.87 -7.44 -7.66
N LEU A 307 -11.10 -7.10 -6.62
CA LEU A 307 -11.58 -7.12 -5.25
C LEU A 307 -12.68 -6.10 -5.01
N CYS A 308 -12.58 -4.91 -5.61
CA CYS A 308 -13.63 -3.90 -5.49
C CYS A 308 -14.96 -4.40 -6.07
N TYR A 309 -14.94 -5.08 -7.21
CA TYR A 309 -16.14 -5.73 -7.76
C TYR A 309 -16.61 -6.91 -6.90
N LEU A 310 -15.70 -7.66 -6.31
CA LEU A 310 -16.07 -8.80 -5.45
C LEU A 310 -16.78 -8.36 -4.16
N PHE A 311 -16.39 -7.21 -3.60
CA PHE A 311 -16.89 -6.75 -2.30
C PHE A 311 -18.02 -5.74 -2.41
N PHE A 312 -18.10 -4.97 -3.52
CA PHE A 312 -18.98 -3.81 -3.66
C PHE A 312 -19.67 -3.72 -5.03
N GLY A 313 -19.54 -4.75 -5.86
CA GLY A 313 -20.08 -4.85 -7.22
C GLY A 313 -21.56 -5.22 -7.33
#